data_21d13ac1ad43b0cf4fee8724e3dadc8b
#
_entry.id   21d13ac1ad43b0cf4fee8724e3dadc8b
#
_cell.length_a   1.000
_cell.length_b   1.000
_cell.length_c   1.000
_cell.angle_alpha   90.00
_cell.angle_beta   90.00
_cell.angle_gamma   90.00
#
_symmetry.space_group_name_H-M   'P 1'
#
loop_
_entity.id
_entity.type
_entity.pdbx_description
1 polymer ?
#
loop_
_entity_poly.entity_id
_entity_poly.type
_entity_poly.pdbx_seq_one_letter_code
_entity_poly.pdbx_strand_id
1 'polypeptide(L)'
;MNEGSNEDLITVSLFSEVLASEQLMRGRLSRALPKGMELSHFVMLNYLSWQNRERSPAELARTFNLTKGALTNTLSKLEKYGYIHIRPDWDDARKKLVLISNAGDRARDESVLAITPVLEDVMSKLDKNKLRDGLRFLRELREALD
;
A
#
# COMPACT_ATOMS: atom_id res chain seq x y z
N MET A 1 28.80 23.18 -20.57
CA MET A 1 27.75 22.41 -21.25
C MET A 1 27.21 21.35 -20.30
N ASN A 2 26.18 21.66 -19.87
CA ASN A 2 24.94 21.13 -19.28
C ASN A 2 25.03 19.88 -18.38
N GLU A 3 25.65 20.02 -17.21
CA GLU A 3 25.43 19.07 -16.11
C GLU A 3 23.95 19.04 -15.70
N GLY A 4 23.27 20.19 -15.66
CA GLY A 4 21.85 20.27 -15.35
C GLY A 4 20.93 19.48 -16.30
N SER A 5 21.25 19.47 -17.61
CA SER A 5 20.44 18.72 -18.59
C SER A 5 20.54 17.20 -18.42
N ASN A 6 21.63 16.67 -17.89
CA ASN A 6 21.81 15.24 -17.66
C ASN A 6 21.13 14.78 -16.36
N GLU A 7 21.20 15.58 -15.30
CA GLU A 7 20.51 15.31 -14.04
C GLU A 7 19.00 15.35 -14.23
N ASP A 8 18.47 16.31 -15.00
CA ASP A 8 17.06 16.40 -15.32
C ASP A 8 16.56 15.16 -16.07
N LEU A 9 17.34 14.65 -17.04
CA LEU A 9 17.01 13.44 -17.78
C LEU A 9 17.01 12.20 -16.90
N ILE A 10 17.97 12.06 -15.98
CA ILE A 10 18.03 10.96 -15.03
C ILE A 10 16.83 11.02 -14.10
N THR A 11 16.46 12.20 -13.61
CA THR A 11 15.31 12.40 -12.74
C THR A 11 14.00 11.99 -13.44
N VAL A 12 13.77 12.46 -14.66
CA VAL A 12 12.59 12.09 -15.45
C VAL A 12 12.55 10.58 -15.70
N SER A 13 13.70 9.97 -16.03
CA SER A 13 13.81 8.53 -16.25
C SER A 13 13.47 7.75 -14.98
N LEU A 14 13.96 8.19 -13.82
CA LEU A 14 13.68 7.57 -12.53
C LEU A 14 12.17 7.55 -12.24
N PHE A 15 11.49 8.68 -12.37
CA PHE A 15 10.05 8.76 -12.14
C PHE A 15 9.26 7.91 -13.14
N SER A 16 9.68 7.88 -14.40
CA SER A 16 9.08 7.03 -15.43
C SER A 16 9.20 5.54 -15.07
N GLU A 17 10.35 5.10 -14.60
CA GLU A 17 10.59 3.72 -14.16
C GLU A 17 9.77 3.37 -12.91
N VAL A 18 9.64 4.28 -11.94
CA VAL A 18 8.80 4.09 -10.75
C VAL A 18 7.33 3.85 -11.15
N LEU A 19 6.79 4.70 -12.06
CA LEU A 19 5.42 4.57 -12.52
C LEU A 19 5.19 3.30 -13.35
N ALA A 20 6.11 2.96 -14.24
CA ALA A 20 6.04 1.73 -15.03
C ALA A 20 6.13 0.47 -14.15
N SER A 21 7.02 0.48 -13.17
CA SER A 21 7.20 -0.61 -12.21
C SER A 21 5.95 -0.80 -11.34
N GLU A 22 5.34 0.29 -10.87
CA GLU A 22 4.09 0.26 -10.11
C GLU A 22 2.97 -0.41 -10.92
N GLN A 23 2.79 0.01 -12.17
CA GLN A 23 1.74 -0.52 -13.04
C GLN A 23 1.91 -2.02 -13.31
N LEU A 24 3.13 -2.46 -13.61
CA LEU A 24 3.43 -3.87 -13.85
C LEU A 24 3.24 -4.71 -12.58
N MET A 25 3.71 -4.22 -11.45
CA MET A 25 3.56 -4.89 -10.16
C MET A 25 2.10 -5.02 -9.78
N ARG A 26 1.33 -3.95 -9.91
CA ARG A 26 -0.12 -3.94 -9.67
C ARG A 26 -0.85 -5.04 -10.45
N GLY A 27 -0.56 -5.17 -11.73
CA GLY A 27 -1.16 -6.21 -12.57
C GLY A 27 -0.79 -7.63 -12.14
N ARG A 28 0.47 -7.87 -11.76
CA ARG A 28 0.93 -9.19 -11.28
C ARG A 28 0.33 -9.56 -9.93
N LEU A 29 0.35 -8.64 -8.97
CA LEU A 29 -0.18 -8.87 -7.62
C LEU A 29 -1.69 -9.09 -7.65
N SER A 30 -2.43 -8.29 -8.42
CA SER A 30 -3.89 -8.44 -8.54
C SER A 30 -4.31 -9.82 -9.05
N ARG A 31 -3.52 -10.42 -9.95
CA ARG A 31 -3.79 -11.77 -10.46
C ARG A 31 -3.42 -12.89 -9.49
N ALA A 32 -2.48 -12.63 -8.58
CA ALA A 32 -2.02 -13.61 -7.61
C ALA A 32 -2.85 -13.62 -6.32
N LEU A 33 -3.53 -12.53 -6.01
CA LEU A 33 -4.36 -12.42 -4.80
C LEU A 33 -5.48 -13.46 -4.79
N PRO A 34 -5.92 -13.90 -3.59
CA PRO A 34 -7.06 -14.79 -3.45
C PRO A 34 -8.31 -14.22 -4.11
N LYS A 35 -9.18 -15.10 -4.61
CA LYS A 35 -10.44 -14.70 -5.23
C LYS A 35 -11.27 -13.83 -4.27
N GLY A 36 -11.69 -12.66 -4.73
CA GLY A 36 -12.46 -11.70 -3.94
C GLY A 36 -11.63 -10.69 -3.16
N MET A 37 -10.30 -10.85 -3.11
CA MET A 37 -9.40 -9.86 -2.53
C MET A 37 -8.93 -8.89 -3.62
N GLU A 38 -9.35 -7.65 -3.53
CA GLU A 38 -8.83 -6.58 -4.39
C GLU A 38 -7.47 -6.07 -3.86
N LEU A 39 -6.58 -5.62 -4.74
CA LEU A 39 -5.27 -5.11 -4.34
C LEU A 39 -5.37 -3.93 -3.38
N SER A 40 -6.31 -3.02 -3.61
CA SER A 40 -6.57 -1.88 -2.71
C SER A 40 -6.98 -2.32 -1.30
N HIS A 41 -7.76 -3.39 -1.19
CA HIS A 41 -8.15 -3.98 0.09
C HIS A 41 -6.96 -4.64 0.79
N PHE A 42 -6.18 -5.42 0.06
CA PHE A 42 -4.96 -6.02 0.60
C PHE A 42 -3.98 -4.97 1.13
N VAL A 43 -3.71 -3.92 0.34
CA VAL A 43 -2.79 -2.84 0.74
C VAL A 43 -3.28 -2.13 2.00
N MET A 44 -4.58 -1.86 2.11
CA MET A 44 -5.18 -1.27 3.31
C MET A 44 -5.04 -2.18 4.53
N LEU A 45 -5.39 -3.47 4.40
CA LEU A 45 -5.27 -4.45 5.49
C LEU A 45 -3.81 -4.63 5.92
N ASN A 46 -2.89 -4.70 4.96
CA ASN A 46 -1.46 -4.82 5.25
C ASN A 46 -0.94 -3.60 6.03
N TYR A 47 -1.37 -2.39 5.66
CA TYR A 47 -1.01 -1.18 6.40
C TYR A 47 -1.57 -1.19 7.84
N LEU A 48 -2.85 -1.52 8.02
CA LEU A 48 -3.48 -1.57 9.34
C LEU A 48 -2.84 -2.62 10.25
N SER A 49 -2.51 -3.78 9.71
CA SER A 49 -1.81 -4.86 10.45
C SER A 49 -0.42 -4.42 10.92
N TRP A 50 0.35 -3.78 10.04
CA TRP A 50 1.71 -3.30 10.38
C TRP A 50 1.73 -2.21 11.43
N GLN A 51 0.73 -1.34 11.44
CA GLN A 51 0.67 -0.23 12.38
C GLN A 51 0.25 -0.66 13.79
N ASN A 52 -0.43 -1.81 13.90
CA ASN A 52 -0.94 -2.36 15.16
C ASN A 52 -1.61 -1.30 16.07
N ARG A 53 -2.26 -0.32 15.47
CA ARG A 53 -3.00 0.76 16.15
C ARG A 53 -4.16 1.25 15.30
N GLU A 54 -5.12 1.83 15.96
CA GLU A 54 -6.27 2.46 15.32
C GLU A 54 -5.87 3.68 14.47
N ARG A 55 -6.58 3.88 13.37
CA ARG A 55 -6.38 5.00 12.43
C ARG A 55 -7.70 5.67 12.13
N SER A 56 -7.67 7.00 12.02
CA SER A 56 -8.83 7.73 11.54
C SER A 56 -8.97 7.59 10.01
N PRO A 57 -10.21 7.65 9.47
CA PRO A 57 -10.42 7.70 8.03
C PRO A 57 -9.66 8.83 7.35
N ALA A 58 -9.52 9.99 8.01
CA ALA A 58 -8.76 11.11 7.46
C ALA A 58 -7.27 10.80 7.30
N GLU A 59 -6.66 10.11 8.26
CA GLU A 59 -5.27 9.63 8.15
C GLU A 59 -5.12 8.63 7.01
N LEU A 60 -6.05 7.68 6.88
CA LEU A 60 -6.04 6.67 5.80
C LEU A 60 -6.21 7.33 4.42
N ALA A 61 -7.12 8.30 4.28
CA ALA A 61 -7.31 9.02 3.03
C ALA A 61 -6.03 9.72 2.58
N ARG A 62 -5.33 10.37 3.51
CA ARG A 62 -4.06 11.04 3.26
C ARG A 62 -2.96 10.03 2.91
N THR A 63 -2.78 8.99 3.72
CA THR A 63 -1.75 7.96 3.51
C THR A 63 -1.86 7.28 2.15
N PHE A 64 -3.08 7.02 1.69
CA PHE A 64 -3.35 6.34 0.41
C PHE A 64 -3.70 7.29 -0.73
N ASN A 65 -3.63 8.59 -0.52
CA ASN A 65 -4.01 9.62 -1.50
C ASN A 65 -5.39 9.34 -2.12
N LEU A 66 -6.38 9.04 -1.27
CA LEU A 66 -7.74 8.74 -1.68
C LEU A 66 -8.69 9.91 -1.40
N THR A 67 -9.68 10.08 -2.28
CA THR A 67 -10.81 10.94 -1.97
C THR A 67 -11.62 10.34 -0.81
N LYS A 68 -12.36 11.19 -0.09
CA LYS A 68 -13.24 10.76 0.99
C LYS A 68 -14.25 9.69 0.51
N GLY A 69 -14.81 9.85 -0.69
CA GLY A 69 -15.75 8.88 -1.26
C GLY A 69 -15.11 7.54 -1.59
N ALA A 70 -13.92 7.56 -2.20
CA ALA A 70 -13.17 6.34 -2.50
C ALA A 70 -12.80 5.57 -1.24
N LEU A 71 -12.31 6.27 -0.20
CA LEU A 71 -12.00 5.65 1.08
C LEU A 71 -13.24 5.07 1.73
N THR A 72 -14.35 5.83 1.80
CA THR A 72 -15.61 5.36 2.39
C THR A 72 -16.09 4.08 1.71
N ASN A 73 -16.01 3.99 0.39
CA ASN A 73 -16.36 2.79 -0.36
C ASN A 73 -15.45 1.59 0.01
N THR A 74 -14.15 1.80 0.09
CA THR A 74 -13.20 0.76 0.50
C THR A 74 -13.47 0.27 1.92
N LEU A 75 -13.62 1.18 2.88
CA LEU A 75 -13.88 0.82 4.27
C LEU A 75 -15.23 0.11 4.44
N SER A 76 -16.27 0.54 3.73
CA SER A 76 -17.59 -0.13 3.77
C SER A 76 -17.51 -1.57 3.27
N LYS A 77 -16.74 -1.84 2.21
CA LYS A 77 -16.54 -3.21 1.73
C LYS A 77 -15.75 -4.06 2.73
N LEU A 78 -14.66 -3.52 3.28
CA LEU A 78 -13.84 -4.24 4.28
C LEU A 78 -14.63 -4.53 5.56
N GLU A 79 -15.46 -3.60 6.01
CA GLU A 79 -16.33 -3.80 7.17
C GLU A 79 -17.40 -4.87 6.88
N LYS A 80 -18.00 -4.84 5.69
CA LYS A 80 -18.99 -5.85 5.25
C LYS A 80 -18.38 -7.27 5.20
N TYR A 81 -17.10 -7.40 4.84
CA TYR A 81 -16.38 -8.68 4.89
C TYR A 81 -15.95 -9.07 6.31
N GLY A 82 -16.14 -8.21 7.30
CA GLY A 82 -15.71 -8.44 8.67
C GLY A 82 -14.19 -8.30 8.88
N TYR A 83 -13.47 -7.68 7.96
CA TYR A 83 -12.02 -7.54 8.00
C TYR A 83 -11.54 -6.35 8.83
N ILE A 84 -12.41 -5.38 9.06
CA ILE A 84 -12.13 -4.23 9.91
C ILE A 84 -13.29 -3.97 10.85
N HIS A 85 -13.01 -3.25 11.94
CA HIS A 85 -13.99 -2.64 12.81
C HIS A 85 -13.88 -1.13 12.71
N ILE A 86 -15.02 -0.45 12.67
CA ILE A 86 -15.10 1.01 12.72
C ILE A 86 -15.86 1.35 13.99
N ARG A 87 -15.26 2.17 14.85
CA ARG A 87 -15.86 2.63 16.09
C ARG A 87 -15.74 4.15 16.23
N PRO A 88 -16.59 4.79 17.03
CA PRO A 88 -16.37 6.17 17.45
C PRO A 88 -15.05 6.31 18.22
N ASP A 89 -14.41 7.48 18.08
CA ASP A 89 -13.33 7.87 18.98
C ASP A 89 -13.94 8.22 20.35
N TRP A 90 -13.41 7.62 21.42
CA TRP A 90 -13.93 7.85 22.78
C TRP A 90 -13.67 9.28 23.25
N ASP A 91 -12.64 9.94 22.71
CA ASP A 91 -12.26 11.31 23.08
C ASP A 91 -12.96 12.36 22.22
N ASP A 92 -13.40 12.00 21.00
CA ASP A 92 -14.14 12.89 20.11
C ASP A 92 -15.17 12.10 19.29
N ALA A 93 -16.42 12.07 19.75
CA ALA A 93 -17.52 11.32 19.11
C ALA A 93 -17.81 11.71 17.64
N ARG A 94 -17.28 12.83 17.17
CA ARG A 94 -17.36 13.25 15.75
C ARG A 94 -16.38 12.51 14.85
N LYS A 95 -15.37 11.86 15.45
CA LYS A 95 -14.34 11.10 14.76
C LYS A 95 -14.64 9.61 14.82
N LYS A 96 -14.14 8.89 13.83
CA LYS A 96 -14.16 7.43 13.78
C LYS A 96 -12.75 6.89 13.79
N LEU A 97 -12.59 5.68 14.30
CA LEU A 97 -11.34 4.94 14.30
C LEU A 97 -11.56 3.60 13.61
N VAL A 98 -10.59 3.23 12.80
CA VAL A 98 -10.55 1.99 12.02
C VAL A 98 -9.47 1.10 12.57
N LEU A 99 -9.79 -0.16 12.80
CA LEU A 99 -8.82 -1.17 13.20
C LEU A 99 -9.06 -2.47 12.44
N ILE A 100 -7.99 -3.23 12.21
CA ILE A 100 -8.10 -4.54 11.60
C ILE A 100 -8.71 -5.53 12.57
N SER A 101 -9.54 -6.45 12.07
CA SER A 101 -10.08 -7.57 12.85
C SER A 101 -9.18 -8.80 12.74
N ASN A 102 -9.39 -9.79 13.60
CA ASN A 102 -8.71 -11.09 13.49
C ASN A 102 -8.98 -11.76 12.12
N ALA A 103 -10.19 -11.59 11.56
CA ALA A 103 -10.50 -12.08 10.21
C ALA A 103 -9.73 -11.30 9.14
N GLY A 104 -9.57 -9.99 9.31
CA GLY A 104 -8.77 -9.15 8.43
C GLY A 104 -7.28 -9.51 8.45
N ASP A 105 -6.72 -9.78 9.63
CA ASP A 105 -5.33 -10.25 9.74
C ASP A 105 -5.13 -11.59 9.03
N ARG A 106 -6.03 -12.54 9.20
CA ARG A 106 -5.98 -13.83 8.48
C ARG A 106 -6.08 -13.64 6.97
N ALA A 107 -7.02 -12.83 6.50
CA ALA A 107 -7.19 -12.55 5.07
C ALA A 107 -5.96 -11.86 4.46
N ARG A 108 -5.32 -10.98 5.22
CA ARG A 108 -4.05 -10.35 4.86
C ARG A 108 -2.93 -11.38 4.79
N ASP A 109 -2.80 -12.27 5.77
CA ASP A 109 -1.75 -13.31 5.79
C ASP A 109 -1.91 -14.30 4.64
N GLU A 110 -3.13 -14.73 4.33
CA GLU A 110 -3.43 -15.55 3.16
C GLU A 110 -3.06 -14.84 1.85
N SER A 111 -3.30 -13.54 1.77
CA SER A 111 -2.92 -12.72 0.62
C SER A 111 -1.40 -12.61 0.49
N VAL A 112 -0.67 -12.44 1.58
CA VAL A 112 0.80 -12.45 1.59
C VAL A 112 1.34 -13.76 1.06
N LEU A 113 0.82 -14.88 1.54
CA LEU A 113 1.21 -16.21 1.04
C LEU A 113 0.94 -16.36 -0.46
N ALA A 114 -0.20 -15.86 -0.95
CA ALA A 114 -0.56 -15.95 -2.34
C ALA A 114 0.35 -15.11 -3.28
N ILE A 115 0.80 -13.94 -2.84
CA ILE A 115 1.67 -13.07 -3.65
C ILE A 115 3.16 -13.40 -3.52
N THR A 116 3.57 -14.11 -2.48
CA THR A 116 4.98 -14.43 -2.22
C THR A 116 5.69 -15.06 -3.41
N PRO A 117 5.13 -16.06 -4.13
CA PRO A 117 5.80 -16.63 -5.31
C PRO A 117 6.09 -15.62 -6.41
N VAL A 118 5.18 -14.65 -6.61
CA VAL A 118 5.38 -13.56 -7.59
C VAL A 118 6.53 -12.66 -7.18
N LEU A 119 6.61 -12.32 -5.90
CA LEU A 119 7.69 -11.50 -5.36
C LEU A 119 9.03 -12.23 -5.43
N GLU A 120 9.07 -13.52 -5.10
CA GLU A 120 10.27 -14.34 -5.19
C GLU A 120 10.78 -14.49 -6.64
N ASP A 121 9.87 -14.70 -7.61
CA ASP A 121 10.24 -14.72 -9.04
C ASP A 121 10.90 -13.41 -9.48
N VAL A 122 10.31 -12.27 -9.12
CA VAL A 122 10.90 -10.96 -9.44
C VAL A 122 12.25 -10.77 -8.75
N MET A 123 12.31 -11.07 -7.45
CA MET A 123 13.54 -10.90 -6.67
C MET A 123 14.68 -11.82 -7.10
N SER A 124 14.37 -12.99 -7.67
CA SER A 124 15.40 -13.90 -8.21
C SER A 124 16.17 -13.33 -9.40
N LYS A 125 15.59 -12.35 -10.09
CA LYS A 125 16.15 -11.68 -11.27
C LYS A 125 16.90 -10.39 -10.94
N LEU A 126 16.91 -9.98 -9.67
CA LEU A 126 17.48 -8.72 -9.20
C LEU A 126 18.70 -8.94 -8.28
N ASP A 127 19.55 -7.94 -8.23
CA ASP A 127 20.65 -7.91 -7.26
C ASP A 127 20.12 -7.62 -5.85
N LYS A 128 20.12 -8.65 -5.01
CA LYS A 128 19.63 -8.58 -3.63
C LYS A 128 20.42 -7.61 -2.75
N ASN A 129 21.68 -7.30 -3.12
CA ASN A 129 22.48 -6.34 -2.36
C ASN A 129 21.94 -4.92 -2.47
N LYS A 130 21.22 -4.61 -3.55
CA LYS A 130 20.59 -3.29 -3.78
C LYS A 130 19.23 -3.13 -3.09
N LEU A 131 18.68 -4.20 -2.52
CA LEU A 131 17.32 -4.19 -1.98
C LEU A 131 17.14 -3.18 -0.84
N ARG A 132 18.09 -3.13 0.09
CA ARG A 132 18.04 -2.21 1.24
C ARG A 132 18.14 -0.75 0.82
N ASP A 133 19.02 -0.45 -0.13
CA ASP A 133 19.21 0.91 -0.62
C ASP A 133 18.00 1.36 -1.45
N GLY A 134 17.47 0.48 -2.29
CA GLY A 134 16.22 0.73 -3.01
C GLY A 134 15.03 0.99 -2.08
N LEU A 135 14.89 0.20 -1.00
CA LEU A 135 13.83 0.41 -0.01
C LEU A 135 13.99 1.75 0.72
N ARG A 136 15.22 2.12 1.08
CA ARG A 136 15.51 3.41 1.72
C ARG A 136 15.15 4.56 0.79
N PHE A 137 15.61 4.52 -0.45
CA PHE A 137 15.28 5.52 -1.47
C PHE A 137 13.78 5.69 -1.69
N LEU A 138 13.03 4.59 -1.82
CA LEU A 138 11.58 4.65 -2.02
C LEU A 138 10.84 5.21 -0.78
N ARG A 139 11.36 5.00 0.42
CA ARG A 139 10.82 5.62 1.64
C ARG A 139 11.06 7.12 1.66
N GLU A 140 12.28 7.55 1.35
CA GLU A 140 12.63 8.98 1.24
C GLU A 140 11.80 9.68 0.16
N LEU A 141 11.63 9.02 -1.01
CA LEU A 141 10.78 9.52 -2.08
C LEU A 141 9.33 9.69 -1.62
N ARG A 142 8.78 8.70 -0.93
CA ARG A 142 7.42 8.79 -0.41
C ARG A 142 7.27 9.93 0.60
N GLU A 143 8.23 10.09 1.51
CA GLU A 143 8.24 11.18 2.49
C GLU A 143 8.33 12.56 1.83
N ALA A 144 9.05 12.67 0.72
CA ALA A 144 9.16 13.90 -0.05
C ALA A 144 7.89 14.25 -0.85
N LEU A 145 7.02 13.26 -1.10
CA LEU A 145 5.74 13.43 -1.81
C LEU A 145 4.55 13.71 -0.86
N ASP A 146 4.71 13.51 0.46
CA ASP A 146 3.68 13.71 1.48
C ASP A 146 3.69 15.16 1.97
#